data_d3726d54eef37a349e0cf0fbf72040f8
#
_entry.id   d3726d54eef37a349e0cf0fbf72040f8
#
_cell.length_a   1.000
_cell.length_b   1.000
_cell.length_c   1.000
_cell.angle_alpha   90.00
_cell.angle_beta   90.00
_cell.angle_gamma   90.00
#
_symmetry.space_group_name_H-M   'P 1'
#
loop_
_entity.id
_entity.type
_entity.pdbx_description
1 polymer ?
#
loop_
_entity_poly.entity_id
_entity_poly.type
_entity_poly.pdbx_seq_one_letter_code
_entity_poly.pdbx_strand_id
1 'polypeptide(L)'
;MKKKLTIIAFLIIANIPKTNAQGVPDTLAYLHNLVANKSQYIGQPFSLLKSSLQIQIKYFQPFAAIHYDKNKETSTSFSFYFPNNVDELYLTFPKIEIYWQPYLDIVQSLGIAYGNRGIWSPVAEAFYANAIIADIKVRE
;
A
#
# COMPACT_ATOMS: atom_id res chain seq x y z
N MET A 1 -38.46 -29.06 -42.92
CA MET A 1 -37.67 -27.86 -42.67
C MET A 1 -36.89 -28.07 -41.37
N LYS A 2 -35.64 -28.30 -41.49
CA LYS A 2 -34.77 -28.58 -40.33
C LYS A 2 -34.33 -27.26 -39.72
N LYS A 3 -34.77 -26.98 -38.53
CA LYS A 3 -34.36 -25.81 -37.73
C LYS A 3 -32.90 -25.98 -37.36
N LYS A 4 -32.02 -25.22 -37.98
CA LYS A 4 -30.66 -25.00 -37.50
C LYS A 4 -30.76 -24.02 -36.35
N LEU A 5 -30.96 -24.52 -35.16
CA LEU A 5 -30.77 -23.73 -33.93
C LEU A 5 -29.28 -23.67 -33.65
N THR A 6 -28.68 -22.66 -34.16
CA THR A 6 -27.26 -22.42 -34.06
C THR A 6 -26.90 -22.07 -32.65
N ILE A 7 -26.09 -22.90 -32.09
CA ILE A 7 -25.33 -22.79 -30.86
C ILE A 7 -24.44 -21.53 -30.92
N ILE A 8 -24.96 -20.39 -30.49
CA ILE A 8 -24.21 -19.14 -30.26
C ILE A 8 -24.10 -18.85 -28.76
N ALA A 9 -24.38 -19.83 -27.93
CA ALA A 9 -24.42 -19.66 -26.48
C ALA A 9 -23.13 -20.07 -25.75
N PHE A 10 -21.99 -20.25 -26.43
CA PHE A 10 -20.81 -20.82 -25.77
C PHE A 10 -19.50 -20.03 -25.95
N LEU A 11 -19.56 -18.72 -26.16
CA LEU A 11 -18.36 -17.89 -26.22
C LEU A 11 -18.37 -16.72 -25.24
N ILE A 12 -19.16 -16.80 -24.17
CA ILE A 12 -18.99 -15.95 -23.00
C ILE A 12 -18.26 -16.76 -21.95
N ILE A 13 -17.19 -17.44 -22.34
CA ILE A 13 -16.31 -18.08 -21.37
C ILE A 13 -15.15 -17.14 -21.12
N ALA A 14 -15.22 -16.56 -19.93
CA ALA A 14 -14.09 -16.38 -19.05
C ALA A 14 -12.98 -15.45 -19.54
N ASN A 15 -13.28 -14.19 -19.68
CA ASN A 15 -12.34 -13.22 -19.14
C ASN A 15 -12.63 -13.04 -17.64
N ILE A 16 -12.47 -14.10 -16.88
CA ILE A 16 -12.25 -13.97 -15.47
C ILE A 16 -10.85 -13.38 -15.35
N PRO A 17 -10.68 -12.11 -14.92
CA PRO A 17 -9.36 -11.62 -14.61
C PRO A 17 -8.82 -12.59 -13.57
N LYS A 18 -7.74 -13.30 -13.90
CA LYS A 18 -6.96 -14.01 -12.91
C LYS A 18 -6.47 -12.94 -11.96
N THR A 19 -7.15 -12.75 -10.86
CA THR A 19 -6.63 -12.02 -9.72
C THR A 19 -5.45 -12.84 -9.24
N ASN A 20 -4.28 -12.55 -9.76
CA ASN A 20 -3.04 -13.06 -9.22
C ASN A 20 -2.93 -12.47 -7.82
N ALA A 21 -3.32 -13.25 -6.82
CA ALA A 21 -3.10 -12.96 -5.41
C ALA A 21 -1.60 -13.04 -5.04
N GLN A 22 -0.75 -13.32 -6.02
CA GLN A 22 0.70 -13.26 -5.90
C GLN A 22 1.12 -11.83 -6.18
N GLY A 23 1.82 -11.23 -5.22
CA GLY A 23 2.45 -9.94 -5.37
C GLY A 23 3.39 -9.91 -6.59
N VAL A 24 3.87 -8.72 -6.93
CA VAL A 24 4.81 -8.53 -8.04
C VAL A 24 6.05 -9.42 -7.85
N PRO A 25 6.62 -9.98 -8.94
CA PRO A 25 7.76 -10.89 -8.86
C PRO A 25 9.01 -10.26 -8.22
N ASP A 26 9.23 -8.97 -8.40
CA ASP A 26 10.32 -8.19 -7.81
C ASP A 26 9.75 -6.94 -7.15
N THR A 27 9.58 -7.01 -5.84
CA THR A 27 9.02 -5.92 -5.05
C THR A 27 9.89 -4.67 -5.11
N LEU A 28 11.21 -4.80 -5.04
CA LEU A 28 12.12 -3.65 -5.05
C LEU A 28 12.07 -2.91 -6.38
N ALA A 29 12.14 -3.62 -7.50
CA ALA A 29 12.02 -3.02 -8.82
C ALA A 29 10.65 -2.36 -9.03
N TYR A 30 9.58 -2.98 -8.53
CA TYR A 30 8.25 -2.40 -8.55
C TYR A 30 8.17 -1.08 -7.77
N LEU A 31 8.72 -1.04 -6.55
CA LEU A 31 8.72 0.17 -5.73
C LEU A 31 9.59 1.29 -6.33
N HIS A 32 10.73 0.96 -6.92
CA HIS A 32 11.54 1.95 -7.65
C HIS A 32 10.79 2.55 -8.84
N ASN A 33 10.08 1.73 -9.59
CA ASN A 33 9.24 2.20 -10.70
C ASN A 33 8.09 3.09 -10.20
N LEU A 34 7.44 2.71 -9.10
CA LEU A 34 6.40 3.53 -8.46
C LEU A 34 6.95 4.90 -8.07
N VAL A 35 8.13 4.96 -7.44
CA VAL A 35 8.76 6.22 -7.02
C VAL A 35 9.23 7.03 -8.23
N ALA A 36 9.72 6.41 -9.30
CA ALA A 36 10.06 7.10 -10.55
C ALA A 36 8.83 7.81 -11.17
N ASN A 37 7.63 7.27 -10.95
CA ASN A 37 6.37 7.81 -11.45
C ASN A 37 5.53 8.52 -10.36
N LYS A 38 6.14 8.89 -9.23
CA LYS A 38 5.42 9.44 -8.07
C LYS A 38 4.70 10.76 -8.32
N SER A 39 5.07 11.52 -9.36
CA SER A 39 4.48 12.83 -9.66
C SER A 39 2.96 12.79 -9.79
N GLN A 40 2.39 11.66 -10.22
CA GLN A 40 0.94 11.48 -10.32
C GLN A 40 0.25 11.36 -8.95
N TYR A 41 0.99 11.06 -7.89
CA TYR A 41 0.47 10.89 -6.53
C TYR A 41 0.77 12.07 -5.60
N ILE A 42 1.77 12.90 -5.93
CA ILE A 42 2.11 14.07 -5.12
C ILE A 42 0.95 15.07 -5.14
N GLY A 43 0.56 15.56 -3.96
CA GLY A 43 -0.60 16.43 -3.78
C GLY A 43 -1.94 15.71 -3.85
N GLN A 44 -1.96 14.38 -3.99
CA GLN A 44 -3.16 13.56 -4.06
C GLN A 44 -3.40 12.81 -2.74
N PRO A 45 -4.65 12.41 -2.45
CA PRO A 45 -4.95 11.59 -1.28
C PRO A 45 -4.33 10.19 -1.40
N PHE A 46 -3.92 9.65 -0.26
CA PHE A 46 -3.32 8.31 -0.18
C PHE A 46 -4.20 7.21 -0.80
N SER A 47 -5.52 7.35 -0.71
CA SER A 47 -6.46 6.40 -1.32
C SER A 47 -6.23 6.19 -2.82
N LEU A 48 -5.79 7.23 -3.54
CA LEU A 48 -5.46 7.11 -4.97
C LEU A 48 -4.24 6.19 -5.17
N LEU A 49 -3.15 6.43 -4.43
CA LEU A 49 -1.98 5.55 -4.47
C LEU A 49 -2.35 4.13 -4.05
N LYS A 50 -3.06 3.99 -2.92
CA LYS A 50 -3.46 2.69 -2.36
C LYS A 50 -4.25 1.84 -3.37
N SER A 51 -5.18 2.46 -4.12
CA SER A 51 -5.98 1.77 -5.14
C SER A 51 -5.16 1.32 -6.35
N SER A 52 -4.02 1.95 -6.62
CA SER A 52 -3.13 1.61 -7.73
C SER A 52 -2.07 0.55 -7.37
N LEU A 53 -1.87 0.28 -6.08
CA LEU A 53 -0.87 -0.69 -5.65
C LEU A 53 -1.22 -2.10 -6.11
N GLN A 54 -0.26 -2.77 -6.75
CA GLN A 54 -0.35 -4.17 -7.17
C GLN A 54 0.09 -5.15 -6.06
N ILE A 55 0.54 -4.63 -4.93
CA ILE A 55 0.97 -5.37 -3.74
C ILE A 55 0.20 -4.89 -2.52
N GLN A 56 0.00 -5.78 -1.57
CA GLN A 56 -0.75 -5.47 -0.36
C GLN A 56 0.15 -4.91 0.73
N ILE A 57 -0.28 -3.81 1.34
CA ILE A 57 0.34 -3.33 2.57
C ILE A 57 0.07 -4.35 3.68
N LYS A 58 1.13 -4.75 4.39
CA LYS A 58 1.06 -5.67 5.54
C LYS A 58 1.26 -4.97 6.87
N TYR A 59 2.21 -4.03 6.91
CA TYR A 59 2.54 -3.24 8.09
C TYR A 59 2.67 -1.78 7.77
N PHE A 60 2.50 -0.97 8.80
CA PHE A 60 2.81 0.45 8.75
C PHE A 60 3.47 0.91 10.04
N GLN A 61 4.29 1.93 9.94
CA GLN A 61 4.95 2.55 11.07
C GLN A 61 4.98 4.06 10.88
N PRO A 62 4.26 4.82 11.73
CA PRO A 62 4.28 6.28 11.69
C PRO A 62 5.54 6.84 12.35
N PHE A 63 6.03 7.98 11.84
CA PHE A 63 7.20 8.70 12.33
C PHE A 63 6.91 10.17 12.55
N ALA A 64 7.41 10.69 13.68
CA ALA A 64 7.46 12.11 14.01
C ALA A 64 8.92 12.60 13.94
N ALA A 65 9.29 13.25 12.84
CA ALA A 65 10.67 13.67 12.61
C ALA A 65 10.97 15.11 13.08
N ILE A 66 9.96 15.85 13.55
CA ILE A 66 10.15 17.23 14.02
C ILE A 66 10.61 17.21 15.48
N HIS A 67 11.82 17.67 15.74
CA HIS A 67 12.42 17.62 17.07
C HIS A 67 11.62 18.36 18.16
N TYR A 68 11.06 19.51 17.82
CA TYR A 68 10.32 20.37 18.75
C TYR A 68 8.80 20.12 18.75
N ASP A 69 8.28 19.31 17.86
CA ASP A 69 6.85 18.96 17.79
C ASP A 69 6.68 17.48 17.43
N LYS A 70 6.67 16.66 18.47
CA LYS A 70 6.54 15.20 18.33
C LYS A 70 5.10 14.70 18.18
N ASN A 71 4.13 15.62 18.16
CA ASN A 71 2.72 15.29 17.93
C ASN A 71 2.36 15.25 16.43
N LYS A 72 3.32 15.61 15.58
CA LYS A 72 3.16 15.64 14.11
C LYS A 72 3.75 14.39 13.48
N GLU A 73 2.92 13.59 12.86
CA GLU A 73 3.39 12.55 11.97
C GLU A 73 3.84 13.18 10.66
N THR A 74 5.12 13.07 10.38
CA THR A 74 5.74 13.65 9.18
C THR A 74 5.78 12.66 8.03
N SER A 75 5.89 11.37 8.35
CA SER A 75 5.94 10.28 7.37
C SER A 75 5.45 8.97 7.96
N THR A 76 5.10 8.04 7.08
CA THR A 76 4.74 6.67 7.44
C THR A 76 5.48 5.70 6.53
N SER A 77 6.08 4.69 7.12
CA SER A 77 6.66 3.56 6.40
C SER A 77 5.61 2.48 6.19
N PHE A 78 5.44 2.01 4.96
CA PHE A 78 4.55 0.91 4.59
C PHE A 78 5.36 -0.27 4.09
N SER A 79 5.15 -1.43 4.71
CA SER A 79 5.82 -2.68 4.40
C SER A 79 4.86 -3.67 3.78
N PHE A 80 5.36 -4.47 2.85
CA PHE A 80 4.57 -5.39 2.02
C PHE A 80 4.86 -6.86 2.31
N TYR A 81 5.74 -7.13 3.25
CA TYR A 81 6.17 -8.46 3.61
C TYR A 81 5.81 -8.77 5.06
N PHE A 82 5.47 -10.04 5.29
CA PHE A 82 5.23 -10.59 6.62
C PHE A 82 6.25 -11.71 6.87
N PRO A 83 7.16 -11.60 7.85
CA PRO A 83 8.11 -12.67 8.15
C PRO A 83 7.36 -13.95 8.52
N ASN A 84 7.70 -15.07 7.85
CA ASN A 84 7.04 -16.35 8.06
C ASN A 84 7.73 -17.20 9.15
N ASN A 85 8.98 -16.86 9.49
CA ASN A 85 9.77 -17.58 10.47
C ASN A 85 10.76 -16.64 11.19
N VAL A 86 11.44 -17.17 12.22
CA VAL A 86 12.37 -16.40 13.05
C VAL A 86 13.59 -15.91 12.26
N ASP A 87 14.06 -16.70 11.30
CA ASP A 87 15.24 -16.35 10.50
C ASP A 87 14.98 -15.15 9.60
N GLU A 88 13.75 -15.00 9.12
CA GLU A 88 13.34 -13.86 8.29
C GLU A 88 13.21 -12.55 9.07
N LEU A 89 13.11 -12.58 10.40
CA LEU A 89 13.04 -11.37 11.23
C LEU A 89 14.32 -10.53 11.16
N TYR A 90 15.45 -11.15 10.78
CA TYR A 90 16.75 -10.47 10.66
C TYR A 90 17.00 -9.92 9.24
N LEU A 91 16.11 -10.21 8.30
CA LEU A 91 16.22 -9.73 6.93
C LEU A 91 15.57 -8.33 6.82
N THR A 92 16.16 -7.49 5.99
CA THR A 92 15.53 -6.24 5.58
C THR A 92 14.73 -6.47 4.30
N PHE A 93 13.55 -5.85 4.25
CA PHE A 93 12.66 -5.95 3.10
C PHE A 93 12.36 -4.55 2.57
N PRO A 94 12.26 -4.39 1.23
CA PRO A 94 11.94 -3.09 0.65
C PRO A 94 10.57 -2.60 1.10
N LYS A 95 10.52 -1.33 1.42
CA LYS A 95 9.31 -0.62 1.87
C LYS A 95 9.27 0.77 1.26
N ILE A 96 8.10 1.40 1.29
CA ILE A 96 7.98 2.81 0.94
C ILE A 96 7.78 3.65 2.19
N GLU A 97 8.35 4.83 2.17
CA GLU A 97 8.08 5.87 3.15
C GLU A 97 7.35 7.01 2.44
N ILE A 98 6.17 7.33 2.95
CA ILE A 98 5.32 8.39 2.42
C ILE A 98 5.36 9.56 3.39
N TYR A 99 5.63 10.75 2.85
CA TYR A 99 5.64 12.01 3.58
C TYR A 99 4.32 12.74 3.38
N TRP A 100 3.85 13.41 4.44
CA TRP A 100 2.52 14.02 4.47
C TRP A 100 2.57 15.54 4.46
N GLN A 101 1.57 16.15 3.81
CA GLN A 101 1.36 17.59 3.80
C GLN A 101 -0.15 17.90 3.67
N PRO A 102 -0.81 18.41 4.73
CA PRO A 102 -0.26 18.70 6.07
C PRO A 102 0.15 17.45 6.86
N TYR A 103 0.91 17.65 7.92
CA TYR A 103 1.28 16.56 8.83
C TYR A 103 0.04 15.98 9.52
N LEU A 104 0.10 14.70 9.86
CA LEU A 104 -1.00 14.00 10.50
C LEU A 104 -0.85 14.01 12.03
N ASP A 105 -1.85 13.52 12.74
CA ASP A 105 -1.82 13.34 14.19
C ASP A 105 -1.12 12.03 14.53
N ILE A 106 0.11 12.13 15.08
CA ILE A 106 0.92 10.96 15.46
C ILE A 106 0.31 10.18 16.62
N VAL A 107 -0.43 10.83 17.51
CA VAL A 107 -1.05 10.15 18.66
C VAL A 107 -2.14 9.19 18.19
N GLN A 108 -2.95 9.63 17.23
CA GLN A 108 -3.97 8.77 16.62
C GLN A 108 -3.34 7.61 15.85
N SER A 109 -2.37 7.89 14.97
CA SER A 109 -1.75 6.84 14.15
C SER A 109 -0.95 5.83 14.97
N LEU A 110 -0.22 6.27 16.01
CA LEU A 110 0.44 5.36 16.95
C LEU A 110 -0.57 4.53 17.75
N GLY A 111 -1.70 5.12 18.15
CA GLY A 111 -2.77 4.39 18.81
C GLY A 111 -3.30 3.25 17.94
N ILE A 112 -3.52 3.49 16.66
CA ILE A 112 -3.93 2.49 15.67
C ILE A 112 -2.83 1.43 15.49
N ALA A 113 -1.56 1.87 15.33
CA ALA A 113 -0.44 0.97 15.13
C ALA A 113 -0.22 0.05 16.35
N TYR A 114 -0.16 0.60 17.56
CA TYR A 114 0.02 -0.20 18.77
C TYR A 114 -1.17 -1.10 19.07
N GLY A 115 -2.38 -0.64 18.81
CA GLY A 115 -3.59 -1.45 19.00
C GLY A 115 -3.64 -2.71 18.14
N ASN A 116 -2.92 -2.73 17.02
CA ASN A 116 -2.86 -3.86 16.09
C ASN A 116 -1.43 -4.29 15.73
N ARG A 117 -0.45 -4.02 16.57
CA ARG A 117 0.96 -4.42 16.38
C ARG A 117 1.57 -3.97 15.04
N GLY A 118 1.16 -2.81 14.54
CA GLY A 118 1.60 -2.29 13.25
C GLY A 118 0.97 -2.96 12.03
N ILE A 119 0.11 -3.96 12.21
CA ILE A 119 -0.55 -4.66 11.11
C ILE A 119 -1.54 -3.70 10.42
N TRP A 120 -1.48 -3.67 9.09
CA TRP A 120 -2.42 -2.89 8.29
C TRP A 120 -3.86 -3.39 8.48
N SER A 121 -4.77 -2.47 8.70
CA SER A 121 -6.15 -2.78 9.06
C SER A 121 -7.13 -1.80 8.39
N PRO A 122 -8.43 -2.11 8.32
CA PRO A 122 -9.43 -1.17 7.83
C PRO A 122 -9.45 0.17 8.59
N VAL A 123 -9.13 0.18 9.88
CA VAL A 123 -9.03 1.39 10.68
C VAL A 123 -7.83 2.24 10.24
N ALA A 124 -6.67 1.62 10.01
CA ALA A 124 -5.50 2.30 9.48
C ALA A 124 -5.79 2.85 8.07
N GLU A 125 -6.41 2.06 7.21
CA GLU A 125 -6.80 2.49 5.86
C GLU A 125 -7.72 3.72 5.90
N ALA A 126 -8.72 3.72 6.75
CA ALA A 126 -9.63 4.86 6.93
C ALA A 126 -8.91 6.12 7.43
N PHE A 127 -7.95 5.96 8.36
CA PHE A 127 -7.17 7.07 8.89
C PHE A 127 -6.31 7.75 7.81
N TYR A 128 -5.62 6.96 6.99
CA TYR A 128 -4.72 7.50 5.95
C TYR A 128 -5.41 7.85 4.64
N ALA A 129 -6.62 7.39 4.38
CA ALA A 129 -7.29 7.49 3.08
C ALA A 129 -7.26 8.89 2.46
N ASN A 130 -7.52 9.92 3.26
CA ASN A 130 -7.58 11.32 2.82
C ASN A 130 -6.28 12.11 3.08
N ALA A 131 -5.26 11.46 3.61
CA ALA A 131 -3.96 12.09 3.84
C ALA A 131 -3.30 12.46 2.51
N ILE A 132 -2.78 13.69 2.42
CA ILE A 132 -2.20 14.19 1.18
C ILE A 132 -0.71 13.86 1.13
N ILE A 133 -0.30 13.27 0.03
CA ILE A 133 1.08 12.82 -0.21
C ILE A 133 1.95 14.02 -0.59
N ALA A 134 3.01 14.26 0.19
CA ALA A 134 4.02 15.27 -0.12
C ALA A 134 5.21 14.68 -0.87
N ASP A 135 5.64 13.47 -0.52
CA ASP A 135 6.72 12.75 -1.19
C ASP A 135 6.61 11.24 -0.96
N ILE A 136 7.27 10.46 -1.80
CA ILE A 136 7.37 8.99 -1.68
C ILE A 136 8.82 8.60 -1.90
N LYS A 137 9.38 7.76 -1.01
CA LYS A 137 10.74 7.21 -1.12
C LYS A 137 10.73 5.70 -0.92
N VAL A 138 11.65 5.01 -1.60
CA VAL A 138 11.96 3.60 -1.30
C VAL A 138 12.93 3.56 -0.12
N ARG A 139 12.73 2.60 0.76
CA ARG A 139 13.66 2.22 1.84
C ARG A 139 13.99 0.74 1.70
N GLU A 140 15.26 0.42 1.78
CA GLU A 140 15.81 -0.94 1.75
C GLU A 140 16.24 -1.40 3.14
#